data_1746663d1168991d09b04033d6213f67
#
_entry.id   1746663d1168991d09b04033d6213f67
#
_cell.length_a   1.000
_cell.length_b   1.000
_cell.length_c   1.000
_cell.angle_alpha   90.00
_cell.angle_beta   90.00
_cell.angle_gamma   90.00
#
_symmetry.space_group_name_H-M   'P 1'
#
loop_
_entity.id
_entity.type
_entity.pdbx_description
1 polymer ?
#
loop_
_entity_poly.entity_id
_entity_poly.type
_entity_poly.pdbx_seq_one_letter_code
_entity_poly.pdbx_strand_id
1 'polypeptide(L)'
;MAFLPVLEDVVRSVDGALACSVMGFDGISVESFQVDAANDLDVQSTLIEYAAVLGQVKNAAQLLKTGAVNEVSINSEQVLTIMRLVTDEYFVVLALSARGNYGKGRYALRIAAPRIRAEL
;
A
#
# COMPACT_ATOMS: atom_id res chain seq x y z
N MET A 1 2.43 -17.99 6.44
CA MET A 1 1.43 -16.95 6.25
C MET A 1 1.28 -16.65 4.77
N ALA A 2 0.05 -16.53 4.29
CA ALA A 2 -0.24 -16.52 2.85
C ALA A 2 -0.48 -15.11 2.30
N PHE A 3 0.47 -14.19 2.55
CA PHE A 3 0.34 -12.83 2.01
C PHE A 3 0.62 -12.77 0.51
N LEU A 4 1.61 -13.51 0.02
CA LEU A 4 2.06 -13.38 -1.35
C LEU A 4 0.95 -13.62 -2.37
N PRO A 5 0.12 -14.65 -2.25
CA PRO A 5 -1.00 -14.84 -3.18
C PRO A 5 -1.98 -13.66 -3.20
N VAL A 6 -2.25 -13.05 -2.04
CA VAL A 6 -3.14 -11.88 -1.97
C VAL A 6 -2.52 -10.69 -2.69
N LEU A 7 -1.23 -10.43 -2.45
CA LEU A 7 -0.52 -9.32 -3.09
C LEU A 7 -0.43 -9.52 -4.61
N GLU A 8 -0.14 -10.73 -5.04
CA GLU A 8 -0.10 -11.07 -6.46
C GLU A 8 -1.47 -10.87 -7.12
N ASP A 9 -2.55 -11.31 -6.48
CA ASP A 9 -3.90 -11.11 -6.98
C ASP A 9 -4.23 -9.63 -7.18
N VAL A 10 -3.85 -8.78 -6.22
CA VAL A 10 -4.05 -7.33 -6.31
C VAL A 10 -3.33 -6.79 -7.55
N VAL A 11 -2.03 -7.10 -7.69
CA VAL A 11 -1.22 -6.57 -8.79
C VAL A 11 -1.75 -7.04 -10.13
N ARG A 12 -2.11 -8.33 -10.25
CA ARG A 12 -2.59 -8.89 -11.52
C ARG A 12 -3.98 -8.41 -11.91
N SER A 13 -4.79 -7.99 -10.95
CA SER A 13 -6.17 -7.54 -11.21
C SER A 13 -6.28 -6.04 -11.55
N VAL A 14 -5.20 -5.29 -11.38
CA VAL A 14 -5.23 -3.82 -11.56
C VAL A 14 -4.29 -3.43 -12.70
N ASP A 15 -4.86 -2.82 -13.74
CA ASP A 15 -4.06 -2.34 -14.87
C ASP A 15 -3.10 -1.26 -14.40
N GLY A 16 -1.84 -1.41 -14.81
CA GLY A 16 -0.78 -0.47 -14.44
C GLY A 16 -0.16 -0.70 -13.08
N ALA A 17 -0.60 -1.72 -12.34
CA ALA A 17 -0.02 -2.03 -11.03
C ALA A 17 1.43 -2.49 -11.19
N LEU A 18 2.31 -1.95 -10.36
CA LEU A 18 3.74 -2.20 -10.39
C LEU A 18 4.19 -3.08 -9.22
N ALA A 19 3.67 -2.81 -8.04
CA ALA A 19 4.07 -3.53 -6.82
C ALA A 19 3.01 -3.40 -5.74
N CYS A 20 2.92 -4.41 -4.89
CA CYS A 20 2.07 -4.39 -3.71
C CYS A 20 2.84 -4.98 -2.53
N SER A 21 2.76 -4.35 -1.37
CA SER A 21 3.55 -4.73 -0.21
C SER A 21 2.75 -4.59 1.08
N VAL A 22 2.96 -5.51 2.02
CA VAL A 22 2.52 -5.35 3.41
C VAL A 22 3.72 -4.86 4.20
N MET A 23 3.53 -3.78 4.96
CA MET A 23 4.61 -3.13 5.66
C MET A 23 4.17 -2.67 7.05
N GLY A 24 5.10 -2.72 8.00
CA GLY A 24 4.90 -2.13 9.30
C GLY A 24 5.18 -0.63 9.28
N PHE A 25 4.59 0.10 10.24
CA PHE A 25 4.88 1.53 10.39
C PHE A 25 6.33 1.79 10.82
N ASP A 26 7.03 0.76 11.27
CA ASP A 26 8.47 0.80 11.58
C ASP A 26 9.35 0.78 10.32
N GLY A 27 8.75 0.68 9.13
CA GLY A 27 9.47 0.63 7.86
C GLY A 27 9.93 -0.75 7.44
N ILE A 28 9.56 -1.80 8.18
CA ILE A 28 9.95 -3.17 7.86
C ILE A 28 8.89 -3.82 6.97
N SER A 29 9.33 -4.28 5.79
CA SER A 29 8.46 -5.00 4.87
C SER A 29 8.23 -6.42 5.37
N VAL A 30 6.96 -6.84 5.40
CA VAL A 30 6.59 -8.22 5.75
C VAL A 30 6.65 -9.10 4.50
N GLU A 31 6.04 -8.65 3.42
CA GLU A 31 6.03 -9.36 2.14
C GLU A 31 5.76 -8.37 1.02
N SER A 32 6.28 -8.65 -0.18
CA SER A 32 6.09 -7.80 -1.35
C SER A 32 5.96 -8.63 -2.61
N PHE A 33 5.16 -8.13 -3.56
CA PHE A 33 5.10 -8.66 -4.92
C PHE A 33 5.33 -7.51 -5.89
N GLN A 34 6.22 -7.69 -6.86
CA GLN A 34 6.62 -6.67 -7.81
C GLN A 34 6.68 -7.28 -9.20
N VAL A 35 6.13 -6.57 -10.21
CA VAL A 35 6.24 -7.01 -11.60
C VAL A 35 7.61 -6.66 -12.18
N ASP A 36 8.03 -7.37 -13.23
CA ASP A 36 9.34 -7.15 -13.87
C ASP A 36 9.49 -5.73 -14.40
N ALA A 37 8.42 -5.13 -14.90
CA ALA A 37 8.43 -3.76 -15.42
C ALA A 37 8.76 -2.71 -14.33
N ALA A 38 8.69 -3.09 -13.05
CA ALA A 38 8.97 -2.20 -11.93
C ALA A 38 10.43 -2.28 -11.46
N ASN A 39 11.31 -2.97 -12.18
CA ASN A 39 12.70 -3.18 -11.75
C ASN A 39 13.50 -1.87 -11.55
N ASP A 40 13.13 -0.80 -12.25
CA ASP A 40 13.78 0.50 -12.13
C ASP A 40 13.31 1.30 -10.91
N LEU A 41 12.24 0.85 -10.24
CA LEU A 41 11.76 1.50 -9.02
C LEU A 41 12.51 0.94 -7.82
N ASP A 42 13.06 1.83 -7.02
CA ASP A 42 13.53 1.44 -5.69
C ASP A 42 12.32 1.39 -4.76
N VAL A 43 11.56 0.29 -4.86
CA VAL A 43 10.31 0.10 -4.13
C VAL A 43 10.56 0.16 -2.62
N GLN A 44 11.63 -0.48 -2.15
CA GLN A 44 11.90 -0.56 -0.71
C GLN A 44 12.17 0.81 -0.11
N SER A 45 13.04 1.61 -0.73
CA SER A 45 13.36 2.95 -0.24
C SER A 45 12.13 3.86 -0.25
N THR A 46 11.32 3.79 -1.32
CA THR A 46 10.10 4.57 -1.43
C THR A 46 9.11 4.21 -0.33
N LEU A 47 8.93 2.92 -0.06
CA LEU A 47 7.99 2.45 0.95
C LEU A 47 8.41 2.85 2.36
N ILE A 48 9.71 2.83 2.66
CA ILE A 48 10.23 3.26 3.97
C ILE A 48 9.88 4.73 4.22
N GLU A 49 10.11 5.58 3.21
CA GLU A 49 9.79 7.01 3.33
C GLU A 49 8.28 7.23 3.49
N TYR A 50 7.46 6.53 2.73
CA TYR A 50 6.01 6.67 2.83
C TYR A 50 5.46 6.10 4.14
N ALA A 51 6.09 5.07 4.73
CA ALA A 51 5.71 4.57 6.04
C ALA A 51 5.82 5.67 7.11
N ALA A 52 6.89 6.45 7.08
CA ALA A 52 7.08 7.58 7.99
C ALA A 52 6.00 8.64 7.80
N VAL A 53 5.69 8.99 6.56
CA VAL A 53 4.64 9.98 6.25
C VAL A 53 3.27 9.48 6.73
N LEU A 54 2.96 8.22 6.49
CA LEU A 54 1.68 7.63 6.91
C LEU A 54 1.53 7.64 8.44
N GLY A 55 2.62 7.38 9.16
CA GLY A 55 2.63 7.48 10.62
C GLY A 55 2.32 8.89 11.11
N GLN A 56 2.85 9.91 10.43
CA GLN A 56 2.56 11.30 10.74
C GLN A 56 1.09 11.64 10.49
N VAL A 57 0.51 11.13 9.39
CA VAL A 57 -0.91 11.33 9.07
C VAL A 57 -1.78 10.70 10.17
N LYS A 58 -1.46 9.49 10.63
CA LYS A 58 -2.17 8.83 11.74
C LYS A 58 -2.17 9.70 12.99
N ASN A 59 -1.01 10.22 13.35
CA ASN A 59 -0.88 11.06 14.55
C ASN A 59 -1.68 12.34 14.41
N ALA A 60 -1.64 12.98 13.26
CA ALA A 60 -2.42 14.19 13.00
C ALA A 60 -3.92 13.93 13.13
N ALA A 61 -4.41 12.82 12.60
CA ALA A 61 -5.82 12.46 12.70
C ALA A 61 -6.26 12.25 14.14
N GLN A 62 -5.40 11.65 14.98
CA GLN A 62 -5.68 11.48 16.41
C GLN A 62 -5.78 12.83 17.13
N LEU A 63 -4.83 13.74 16.85
CA LEU A 63 -4.83 15.07 17.45
C LEU A 63 -6.03 15.91 17.04
N LEU A 64 -6.46 15.78 15.78
CA LEU A 64 -7.60 16.52 15.24
C LEU A 64 -8.94 15.85 15.54
N LYS A 65 -8.92 14.65 16.11
CA LYS A 65 -10.11 13.86 16.44
C LYS A 65 -11.01 13.59 15.23
N THR A 66 -10.39 13.35 14.08
CA THR A 66 -11.13 13.04 12.85
C THR A 66 -11.53 11.57 12.74
N GLY A 67 -11.12 10.73 13.69
CA GLY A 67 -11.29 9.28 13.64
C GLY A 67 -10.09 8.58 13.04
N ALA A 68 -10.15 7.26 12.94
CA ALA A 68 -9.07 6.45 12.39
C ALA A 68 -8.88 6.73 10.90
N VAL A 69 -7.62 6.78 10.47
CA VAL A 69 -7.28 6.89 9.05
C VAL A 69 -7.48 5.53 8.39
N ASN A 70 -8.18 5.49 7.27
CA ASN A 70 -8.39 4.26 6.51
C ASN A 70 -7.47 4.15 5.30
N GLU A 71 -7.24 5.28 4.63
CA GLU A 71 -6.54 5.28 3.35
C GLU A 71 -5.85 6.62 3.12
N VAL A 72 -4.67 6.57 2.51
CA VAL A 72 -3.96 7.74 2.01
C VAL A 72 -3.46 7.43 0.60
N SER A 73 -3.63 8.37 -0.31
CA SER A 73 -3.12 8.25 -1.67
C SER A 73 -2.18 9.38 -1.99
N ILE A 74 -1.13 9.08 -2.75
CA ILE A 74 -0.16 10.07 -3.21
C ILE A 74 -0.13 9.99 -4.74
N ASN A 75 -0.49 11.09 -5.39
CA ASN A 75 -0.50 11.18 -6.84
C ASN A 75 0.73 11.96 -7.27
N SER A 76 1.74 11.23 -7.76
CA SER A 76 2.95 11.81 -8.31
C SER A 76 2.93 11.71 -9.84
N GLU A 77 3.80 12.46 -10.50
CA GLU A 77 3.80 12.54 -11.95
C GLU A 77 3.97 11.18 -12.64
N GLN A 78 4.78 10.30 -12.08
CA GLN A 78 5.09 9.02 -12.70
C GLN A 78 4.51 7.80 -11.97
N VAL A 79 4.15 7.95 -10.70
CA VAL A 79 3.66 6.83 -9.88
C VAL A 79 2.50 7.29 -9.00
N LEU A 80 1.44 6.49 -8.99
CA LEU A 80 0.35 6.65 -8.04
C LEU A 80 0.59 5.65 -6.91
N THR A 81 0.49 6.10 -5.66
CA THR A 81 0.68 5.25 -4.49
C THR A 81 -0.58 5.28 -3.64
N ILE A 82 -1.12 4.11 -3.33
CA ILE A 82 -2.31 3.97 -2.50
C ILE A 82 -1.92 3.17 -1.26
N MET A 83 -2.15 3.73 -0.08
CA MET A 83 -1.84 3.08 1.19
C MET A 83 -3.13 2.88 1.97
N ARG A 84 -3.38 1.65 2.38
CA ARG A 84 -4.55 1.33 3.20
C ARG A 84 -4.12 0.70 4.51
N LEU A 85 -4.60 1.26 5.63
CA LEU A 85 -4.29 0.74 6.94
C LEU A 85 -5.02 -0.60 7.14
N VAL A 86 -4.29 -1.59 7.65
CA VAL A 86 -4.82 -2.93 7.92
C VAL A 86 -5.06 -3.10 9.42
N THR A 87 -4.04 -2.77 10.22
CA THR A 87 -4.10 -2.75 11.69
C THR A 87 -3.38 -1.51 12.20
N ASP A 88 -3.31 -1.33 13.51
CA ASP A 88 -2.53 -0.23 14.10
C ASP A 88 -1.03 -0.33 13.80
N GLU A 89 -0.54 -1.51 13.45
CA GLU A 89 0.89 -1.76 13.24
C GLU A 89 1.25 -1.97 11.78
N TYR A 90 0.29 -2.28 10.90
CA TYR A 90 0.56 -2.68 9.52
C TYR A 90 -0.36 -1.99 8.53
N PHE A 91 0.18 -1.73 7.34
CA PHE A 91 -0.58 -1.22 6.20
C PHE A 91 -0.21 -1.99 4.94
N VAL A 92 -1.05 -1.90 3.92
CA VAL A 92 -0.79 -2.42 2.59
C VAL A 92 -0.66 -1.25 1.62
N VAL A 93 0.32 -1.32 0.73
CA VAL A 93 0.60 -0.28 -0.25
C VAL A 93 0.60 -0.86 -1.64
N LEU A 94 0.00 -0.12 -2.58
CA LEU A 94 -0.03 -0.46 -3.99
C LEU A 94 0.56 0.70 -4.78
N ALA A 95 1.57 0.41 -5.59
CA ALA A 95 2.16 1.37 -6.52
C ALA A 95 1.66 1.06 -7.93
N LEU A 96 1.18 2.10 -8.63
CA LEU A 96 0.72 2.00 -10.01
C LEU A 96 1.48 2.99 -10.87
N SER A 97 1.58 2.68 -12.18
CA SER A 97 2.02 3.70 -13.13
C SER A 97 0.99 4.84 -13.15
N ALA A 98 1.42 6.02 -13.59
CA ALA A 98 0.54 7.20 -13.65
C ALA A 98 -0.70 6.98 -14.52
N ARG A 99 -0.66 6.00 -15.43
CA ARG A 99 -1.78 5.63 -16.31
C ARG A 99 -2.56 4.43 -15.80
N GLY A 100 -2.24 3.94 -14.60
CA GLY A 100 -2.91 2.81 -14.02
C GLY A 100 -4.35 3.13 -13.60
N ASN A 101 -5.12 2.08 -13.36
CA ASN A 101 -6.51 2.22 -12.95
C ASN A 101 -6.60 2.48 -11.45
N TYR A 102 -6.57 3.76 -11.07
CA TYR A 102 -6.58 4.21 -9.68
C TYR A 102 -7.81 3.71 -8.91
N GLY A 103 -9.00 3.85 -9.49
CA GLY A 103 -10.24 3.42 -8.82
C GLY A 103 -10.27 1.91 -8.56
N LYS A 104 -9.82 1.12 -9.53
CA LYS A 104 -9.69 -0.34 -9.36
C LYS A 104 -8.64 -0.68 -8.30
N GLY A 105 -7.54 0.07 -8.26
CA GLY A 105 -6.50 -0.11 -7.24
C GLY A 105 -7.03 0.11 -5.83
N ARG A 106 -7.78 1.19 -5.62
CA ARG A 106 -8.41 1.45 -4.32
C ARG A 106 -9.38 0.34 -3.92
N TYR A 107 -10.20 -0.09 -4.86
CA TYR A 107 -11.14 -1.19 -4.62
C TYR A 107 -10.41 -2.48 -4.27
N ALA A 108 -9.38 -2.84 -5.04
CA ALA A 108 -8.62 -4.06 -4.80
C ALA A 108 -7.97 -4.08 -3.41
N LEU A 109 -7.40 -2.95 -2.97
CA LEU A 109 -6.83 -2.86 -1.61
C LEU A 109 -7.90 -2.95 -0.53
N ARG A 110 -9.06 -2.34 -0.76
CA ARG A 110 -10.15 -2.42 0.21
C ARG A 110 -10.63 -3.85 0.42
N ILE A 111 -10.65 -4.63 -0.65
CA ILE A 111 -11.03 -6.05 -0.58
C ILE A 111 -9.90 -6.90 0.02
N ALA A 112 -8.64 -6.57 -0.30
CA ALA A 112 -7.48 -7.33 0.18
C ALA A 112 -7.19 -7.12 1.67
N ALA A 113 -7.47 -5.92 2.21
CA ALA A 113 -7.09 -5.59 3.59
C ALA A 113 -7.64 -6.57 4.64
N PRO A 114 -8.93 -6.98 4.62
CA PRO A 114 -9.42 -7.99 5.57
C PRO A 114 -8.73 -9.34 5.41
N ARG A 115 -8.39 -9.74 4.18
CA ARG A 115 -7.68 -11.00 3.92
C ARG A 115 -6.27 -10.96 4.50
N ILE A 116 -5.59 -9.82 4.35
CA ILE A 116 -4.25 -9.61 4.93
C ILE A 116 -4.35 -9.60 6.45
N ARG A 117 -5.33 -8.90 7.00
CA ARG A 117 -5.54 -8.83 8.45
C ARG A 117 -5.71 -10.21 9.06
N ALA A 118 -6.42 -11.11 8.39
CA ALA A 118 -6.66 -12.47 8.87
C ALA A 118 -5.37 -13.28 8.98
N GLU A 119 -4.30 -12.90 8.25
CA GLU A 119 -3.02 -13.59 8.26
C GLU A 119 -1.99 -12.96 9.22
N LEU A 120 -2.34 -11.87 9.85
CA LEU A 120 -1.43 -11.17 10.78
C LEU A 120 -1.50 -11.69 12.22
#